data_49c41fa29af4ebdf5c270e820fb625f7
#
_entry.id   49c41fa29af4ebdf5c270e820fb625f7
#
_cell.length_a   1.000
_cell.length_b   1.000
_cell.length_c   1.000
_cell.angle_alpha   90.00
_cell.angle_beta   90.00
_cell.angle_gamma   90.00
#
_symmetry.space_group_name_H-M   'P 1'
#
loop_
_entity.id
_entity.type
_entity.pdbx_description
1 polymer ?
#
loop_
_entity_poly.entity_id
_entity_poly.type
_entity_poly.pdbx_seq_one_letter_code
_entity_poly.pdbx_strand_id
1 'polypeptide(L)'
;LLADKQELEFLQAVAGRLPEDIDVMRALGDLYTRTGAYAEGLRVDERLSRLCAEDPLVWYNLSCSLALSDRADDALEALGRAVELGYDDYEWMKKDPDLSALHGDARFESILEWIYRTFEQTPDYDEL
;
A
#
# COMPACT_ATOMS: atom_id res chain seq x y z
N LEU A 1 4.19 -18.28 -12.38
CA LEU A 1 5.38 -18.54 -13.19
C LEU A 1 6.47 -19.19 -12.35
N LEU A 2 7.31 -20.01 -12.99
CA LEU A 2 8.38 -20.72 -12.31
C LEU A 2 9.36 -19.77 -11.60
N ALA A 3 9.69 -18.65 -12.24
CA ALA A 3 10.60 -17.65 -11.68
C ALA A 3 10.04 -17.04 -10.39
N ASP A 4 8.75 -16.73 -10.34
CA ASP A 4 8.09 -16.21 -9.15
C ASP A 4 8.07 -17.24 -8.02
N LYS A 5 7.83 -18.51 -8.36
CA LYS A 5 7.85 -19.59 -7.37
C LYS A 5 9.23 -19.76 -6.75
N GLN A 6 10.28 -19.72 -7.57
CA GLN A 6 11.66 -19.83 -7.09
C GLN A 6 12.05 -18.65 -6.21
N GLU A 7 11.67 -17.43 -6.61
CA GLU A 7 11.91 -16.23 -5.82
C GLU A 7 11.18 -16.29 -4.48
N LEU A 8 9.92 -16.75 -4.49
CA LEU A 8 9.13 -16.91 -3.28
C LEU A 8 9.78 -17.89 -2.30
N GLU A 9 10.22 -19.07 -2.79
CA GLU A 9 10.88 -20.05 -1.95
C GLU A 9 12.18 -19.50 -1.35
N PHE A 10 12.94 -18.73 -2.14
CA PHE A 10 14.16 -18.09 -1.67
C PHE A 10 13.86 -17.05 -0.58
N LEU A 11 12.92 -16.16 -0.82
CA LEU A 11 12.55 -15.10 0.14
C LEU A 11 11.96 -15.68 1.43
N GLN A 12 11.17 -16.75 1.32
CA GLN A 12 10.62 -17.42 2.51
C GLN A 12 11.76 -18.04 3.35
N ALA A 13 12.76 -18.62 2.72
CA ALA A 13 13.91 -19.18 3.42
C ALA A 13 14.73 -18.08 4.11
N VAL A 14 14.95 -16.95 3.43
CA VAL A 14 15.66 -15.81 4.02
C VAL A 14 14.85 -15.20 5.17
N ALA A 15 13.55 -15.07 5.02
CA ALA A 15 12.66 -14.54 6.05
C ALA A 15 12.66 -15.41 7.31
N GLY A 16 12.81 -16.72 7.15
CA GLY A 16 12.94 -17.64 8.28
C GLY A 16 14.18 -17.40 9.11
N ARG A 17 15.23 -16.88 8.50
CA ARG A 17 16.50 -16.54 9.17
C ARG A 17 16.55 -15.11 9.69
N LEU A 18 15.83 -14.21 9.01
CA LEU A 18 15.81 -12.77 9.29
C LEU A 18 14.36 -12.32 9.41
N PRO A 19 13.61 -12.78 10.43
CA PRO A 19 12.16 -12.60 10.49
C PRO A 19 11.69 -11.15 10.65
N GLU A 20 12.57 -10.24 11.04
CA GLU A 20 12.24 -8.82 11.20
C GLU A 20 13.02 -7.91 10.23
N ASP A 21 13.66 -8.49 9.22
CA ASP A 21 14.32 -7.69 8.19
C ASP A 21 13.27 -7.01 7.31
N ILE A 22 13.26 -5.68 7.32
CA ILE A 22 12.24 -4.88 6.64
C ILE A 22 12.31 -5.06 5.13
N ASP A 23 13.50 -5.08 4.55
CA ASP A 23 13.66 -5.22 3.10
C ASP A 23 13.18 -6.58 2.61
N VAL A 24 13.49 -7.63 3.36
CA VAL A 24 13.02 -8.99 3.05
C VAL A 24 11.49 -9.05 3.14
N MET A 25 10.90 -8.46 4.18
CA MET A 25 9.44 -8.41 4.34
C MET A 25 8.78 -7.64 3.22
N ARG A 26 9.33 -6.49 2.80
CA ARG A 26 8.79 -5.71 1.68
C ARG A 26 8.82 -6.52 0.38
N ALA A 27 9.95 -7.16 0.09
CA ALA A 27 10.08 -7.99 -1.12
C ALA A 27 9.09 -9.15 -1.10
N LEU A 28 8.93 -9.79 0.06
CA LEU A 28 8.01 -10.91 0.22
C LEU A 28 6.56 -10.47 0.07
N GLY A 29 6.18 -9.36 0.68
CA GLY A 29 4.84 -8.79 0.56
C GLY A 29 4.47 -8.45 -0.88
N ASP A 30 5.37 -7.79 -1.61
CA ASP A 30 5.18 -7.45 -3.02
C ASP A 30 4.98 -8.69 -3.88
N LEU A 31 5.78 -9.73 -3.62
CA LEU A 31 5.70 -10.97 -4.39
C LEU A 31 4.39 -11.71 -4.11
N TYR A 32 3.96 -11.78 -2.85
CA TYR A 32 2.67 -12.37 -2.51
C TYR A 32 1.52 -11.67 -3.22
N THR A 33 1.50 -10.33 -3.22
CA THR A 33 0.45 -9.56 -3.87
C THR A 33 0.47 -9.78 -5.39
N ARG A 34 1.66 -9.72 -6.00
CA ARG A 34 1.83 -9.90 -7.45
C ARG A 34 1.39 -11.29 -7.91
N THR A 35 1.57 -12.29 -7.09
CA THR A 35 1.22 -13.68 -7.42
C THR A 35 -0.19 -14.09 -6.98
N GLY A 36 -0.95 -13.17 -6.39
CA GLY A 36 -2.34 -13.42 -5.98
C GLY A 36 -2.49 -14.06 -4.60
N ALA A 37 -1.40 -14.19 -3.85
CA ALA A 37 -1.44 -14.71 -2.47
C ALA A 37 -1.80 -13.59 -1.49
N TYR A 38 -3.01 -13.06 -1.61
CA TYR A 38 -3.44 -11.84 -0.92
C TYR A 38 -3.48 -11.99 0.60
N ALA A 39 -3.87 -13.16 1.10
CA ALA A 39 -3.91 -13.40 2.55
C ALA A 39 -2.51 -13.34 3.18
N GLU A 40 -1.54 -13.94 2.52
CA GLU A 40 -0.15 -13.91 2.96
C GLU A 40 0.43 -12.50 2.86
N GLY A 41 0.16 -11.80 1.75
CA GLY A 41 0.58 -10.42 1.56
C GLY A 41 0.01 -9.49 2.63
N LEU A 42 -1.26 -9.66 2.97
CA LEU A 42 -1.90 -8.88 4.01
C LEU A 42 -1.21 -9.07 5.37
N ARG A 43 -0.88 -10.32 5.74
CA ARG A 43 -0.18 -10.58 7.00
C ARG A 43 1.18 -9.88 7.07
N VAL A 44 1.92 -9.89 5.96
CA VAL A 44 3.21 -9.18 5.87
C VAL A 44 3.00 -7.67 6.02
N ASP A 45 2.05 -7.11 5.31
CA ASP A 45 1.79 -5.66 5.35
C ASP A 45 1.28 -5.19 6.71
N GLU A 46 0.45 -6.00 7.38
CA GLU A 46 0.02 -5.71 8.75
C GLU A 46 1.21 -5.67 9.71
N ARG A 47 2.13 -6.62 9.57
CA ARG A 47 3.33 -6.63 10.39
C ARG A 47 4.23 -5.43 10.10
N LEU A 48 4.41 -5.09 8.83
CA LEU A 48 5.19 -3.89 8.45
C LEU A 48 4.57 -2.62 9.01
N SER A 49 3.24 -2.51 9.06
CA SER A 49 2.58 -1.33 9.62
C SER A 49 2.86 -1.15 11.11
N ARG A 50 3.13 -2.24 11.81
CA ARG A 50 3.53 -2.18 13.24
C ARG A 50 5.00 -1.83 13.40
N LEU A 51 5.86 -2.36 12.54
CA LEU A 51 7.31 -2.12 12.61
C LEU A 51 7.72 -0.77 12.03
N CYS A 52 7.00 -0.28 11.04
CA CYS A 52 7.28 0.97 10.32
C CYS A 52 6.04 1.88 10.34
N ALA A 53 5.50 2.15 11.52
CA ALA A 53 4.23 2.84 11.73
C ALA A 53 4.21 4.28 11.20
N GLU A 54 5.37 4.88 10.94
CA GLU A 54 5.49 6.26 10.44
C GLU A 54 5.78 6.33 8.92
N ASP A 55 5.83 5.20 8.24
CA ASP A 55 6.14 5.15 6.81
C ASP A 55 4.83 5.19 6.01
N PRO A 56 4.57 6.27 5.23
CA PRO A 56 3.33 6.38 4.45
C PRO A 56 3.16 5.28 3.41
N LEU A 57 4.25 4.77 2.82
CA LEU A 57 4.16 3.69 1.83
C LEU A 57 3.72 2.38 2.45
N VAL A 58 4.12 2.11 3.68
CA VAL A 58 3.70 0.90 4.39
C VAL A 58 2.18 0.90 4.60
N TRP A 59 1.62 2.03 4.99
CA TRP A 59 0.17 2.16 5.16
C TRP A 59 -0.57 2.13 3.82
N TYR A 60 0.01 2.70 2.78
CA TYR A 60 -0.55 2.62 1.44
C TYR A 60 -0.61 1.17 0.95
N ASN A 61 0.48 0.42 1.10
CA ASN A 61 0.52 -1.00 0.71
C ASN A 61 -0.46 -1.84 1.53
N LEU A 62 -0.59 -1.57 2.81
CA LEU A 62 -1.59 -2.23 3.65
C LEU A 62 -3.00 -1.95 3.14
N SER A 63 -3.30 -0.71 2.75
CA SER A 63 -4.58 -0.35 2.16
C SER A 63 -4.88 -1.18 0.91
N CYS A 64 -3.90 -1.34 0.02
CA CYS A 64 -4.05 -2.16 -1.18
C CYS A 64 -4.36 -3.62 -0.83
N SER A 65 -3.61 -4.20 0.10
CA SER A 65 -3.82 -5.60 0.54
C SER A 65 -5.19 -5.79 1.18
N LEU A 66 -5.66 -4.82 1.95
CA LEU A 66 -7.00 -4.86 2.56
C LEU A 66 -8.09 -4.75 1.49
N ALA A 67 -7.93 -3.86 0.52
CA ALA A 67 -8.89 -3.71 -0.59
C ALA A 67 -8.99 -4.99 -1.42
N LEU A 68 -7.86 -5.63 -1.71
CA LEU A 68 -7.81 -6.90 -2.44
C LEU A 68 -8.39 -8.07 -1.64
N SER A 69 -8.54 -7.92 -0.33
CA SER A 69 -9.10 -8.91 0.58
C SER A 69 -10.54 -8.62 0.97
N ASP A 70 -11.24 -7.77 0.20
CA ASP A 70 -12.64 -7.37 0.43
C ASP A 70 -12.88 -6.71 1.79
N ARG A 71 -11.88 -6.01 2.32
CA ARG A 71 -11.97 -5.28 3.59
C ARG A 71 -11.92 -3.77 3.31
N ALA A 72 -12.94 -3.27 2.63
CA ALA A 72 -12.97 -1.89 2.15
C ALA A 72 -12.91 -0.84 3.27
N ASP A 73 -13.61 -1.05 4.38
CA ASP A 73 -13.59 -0.09 5.49
C ASP A 73 -12.20 0.03 6.11
N ASP A 74 -11.56 -1.11 6.35
CA ASP A 74 -10.18 -1.13 6.88
C ASP A 74 -9.19 -0.56 5.87
N ALA A 75 -9.41 -0.82 4.59
CA ALA A 75 -8.56 -0.27 3.52
C ALA A 75 -8.62 1.26 3.50
N LEU A 76 -9.80 1.82 3.64
CA LEU A 76 -9.97 3.29 3.67
C LEU A 76 -9.34 3.91 4.90
N GLU A 77 -9.42 3.25 6.05
CA GLU A 77 -8.75 3.69 7.27
C GLU A 77 -7.23 3.72 7.09
N ALA A 78 -6.66 2.63 6.55
CA ALA A 78 -5.22 2.57 6.27
C ALA A 78 -4.79 3.61 5.24
N LEU A 79 -5.62 3.85 4.21
CA LEU A 79 -5.34 4.86 3.19
C LEU A 79 -5.33 6.27 3.79
N GLY A 80 -6.29 6.56 4.67
CA GLY A 80 -6.32 7.82 5.40
C GLY A 80 -5.06 8.01 6.23
N ARG A 81 -4.58 6.95 6.88
CA ARG A 81 -3.33 7.00 7.64
C ARG A 81 -2.13 7.29 6.75
N ALA A 82 -2.05 6.65 5.58
CA ALA A 82 -0.98 6.91 4.61
C ALA A 82 -0.93 8.39 4.22
N VAL A 83 -2.08 8.96 3.93
CA VAL A 83 -2.20 10.37 3.53
C VAL A 83 -1.84 11.32 4.67
N GLU A 84 -2.25 11.02 5.90
CA GLU A 84 -1.85 11.78 7.09
C GLU A 84 -0.34 11.79 7.28
N LEU A 85 0.33 10.69 6.92
CA LEU A 85 1.78 10.57 7.02
C LEU A 85 2.53 11.18 5.83
N GLY A 86 1.82 11.68 4.83
CA GLY A 86 2.43 12.40 3.72
C GLY A 86 2.37 11.71 2.37
N TYR A 87 1.63 10.62 2.22
CA TYR A 87 1.42 10.03 0.89
C TYR A 87 0.71 11.04 -0.01
N ASP A 88 1.32 11.35 -1.15
CA ASP A 88 0.88 12.46 -2.01
C ASP A 88 0.75 12.10 -3.49
N ASP A 89 0.91 10.84 -3.87
CA ASP A 89 0.84 10.44 -5.29
C ASP A 89 -0.62 10.29 -5.74
N TYR A 90 -1.24 11.43 -6.01
CA TYR A 90 -2.63 11.52 -6.48
C TYR A 90 -2.86 10.72 -7.75
N GLU A 91 -1.98 10.89 -8.74
CA GLU A 91 -2.16 10.25 -10.05
C GLU A 91 -2.09 8.74 -9.96
N TRP A 92 -1.20 8.20 -9.13
CA TRP A 92 -1.13 6.76 -8.94
C TRP A 92 -2.31 6.22 -8.14
N MET A 93 -2.66 6.86 -7.02
CA MET A 93 -3.79 6.42 -6.19
C MET A 93 -5.08 6.36 -6.99
N LYS A 94 -5.30 7.35 -7.87
CA LYS A 94 -6.49 7.46 -8.71
C LYS A 94 -6.66 6.27 -9.65
N LYS A 95 -5.54 5.72 -10.16
CA LYS A 95 -5.56 4.66 -11.19
C LYS A 95 -5.04 3.31 -10.70
N ASP A 96 -4.62 3.21 -9.45
CA ASP A 96 -4.06 1.96 -8.91
C ASP A 96 -5.11 0.84 -8.98
N PRO A 97 -4.86 -0.23 -9.76
CA PRO A 97 -5.83 -1.32 -9.90
C PRO A 97 -6.10 -2.05 -8.58
N ASP A 98 -5.15 -2.05 -7.65
CA ASP A 98 -5.32 -2.70 -6.36
C ASP A 98 -6.37 -1.99 -5.49
N LEU A 99 -6.67 -0.73 -5.78
CA LEU A 99 -7.68 0.06 -5.08
C LEU A 99 -9.02 0.13 -5.84
N SER A 100 -9.19 -0.66 -6.91
CA SER A 100 -10.39 -0.59 -7.74
C SER A 100 -11.68 -0.86 -6.97
N ALA A 101 -11.64 -1.70 -5.94
CA ALA A 101 -12.80 -1.97 -5.09
C ALA A 101 -13.28 -0.74 -4.31
N LEU A 102 -12.44 0.28 -4.17
CA LEU A 102 -12.78 1.52 -3.46
C LEU A 102 -13.35 2.59 -4.40
N HIS A 103 -13.25 2.41 -5.70
CA HIS A 103 -13.75 3.37 -6.69
C HIS A 103 -15.27 3.52 -6.53
N GLY A 104 -15.74 4.76 -6.48
CA GLY A 104 -17.15 5.05 -6.25
C GLY A 104 -17.55 5.19 -4.78
N ASP A 105 -16.69 4.79 -3.86
CA ASP A 105 -16.93 5.05 -2.44
C ASP A 105 -16.65 6.53 -2.14
N ALA A 106 -17.62 7.22 -1.51
CA ALA A 106 -17.51 8.65 -1.23
C ALA A 106 -16.28 8.97 -0.35
N ARG A 107 -15.89 8.07 0.53
CA ARG A 107 -14.72 8.26 1.40
C ARG A 107 -13.43 8.23 0.59
N PHE A 108 -13.34 7.34 -0.40
CA PHE A 108 -12.18 7.27 -1.31
C PHE A 108 -12.09 8.55 -2.15
N GLU A 109 -13.21 8.99 -2.70
CA GLU A 109 -13.26 10.23 -3.48
C GLU A 109 -12.87 11.45 -2.65
N SER A 110 -13.27 11.48 -1.37
CA SER A 110 -12.89 12.57 -0.46
C SER A 110 -11.38 12.58 -0.19
N ILE A 111 -10.76 11.41 -0.05
CA ILE A 111 -9.30 11.31 0.13
C ILE A 111 -8.58 11.83 -1.12
N LEU A 112 -9.01 11.41 -2.30
CA LEU A 112 -8.44 11.87 -3.57
C LEU A 112 -8.56 13.40 -3.70
N GLU A 113 -9.72 13.94 -3.39
CA GLU A 113 -9.94 15.39 -3.46
C GLU A 113 -9.05 16.15 -2.50
N TRP A 114 -8.88 15.61 -1.28
CA TRP A 114 -8.00 16.23 -0.28
C TRP A 114 -6.56 16.29 -0.76
N ILE A 115 -6.03 15.18 -1.32
CA ILE A 115 -4.66 15.14 -1.86
C ILE A 115 -4.52 16.13 -3.02
N TYR A 116 -5.48 16.16 -3.92
CA TYR A 116 -5.47 17.06 -5.07
C TYR A 116 -5.39 18.52 -4.63
N ARG A 117 -6.24 18.92 -3.68
CA ARG A 117 -6.24 20.28 -3.16
C ARG A 117 -4.97 20.64 -2.40
N THR A 118 -4.42 19.68 -1.68
CA THR A 118 -3.26 19.93 -0.82
C THR A 118 -1.95 19.99 -1.60
N PHE A 119 -1.78 19.11 -2.59
CA PHE A 119 -0.49 18.93 -3.27
C PHE A 119 -0.50 19.34 -4.73
N GLU A 120 -1.61 19.14 -5.45
CA GLU A 120 -1.66 19.38 -6.89
C GLU A 120 -2.09 20.83 -7.22
N GLN A 121 -2.81 21.49 -6.33
CA GLN A 121 -3.26 22.86 -6.52
C GLN A 121 -2.42 23.87 -5.74
N THR A 122 -1.17 23.57 -5.47
CA THR A 122 -0.28 24.57 -4.86
C THR A 122 -0.13 25.76 -5.79
N PRO A 123 -0.19 26.99 -5.27
CA PRO A 123 -0.01 28.16 -6.10
C PRO A 123 1.33 28.13 -6.82
N ASP A 124 1.32 28.50 -8.10
CA ASP A 124 2.56 28.70 -8.83
C ASP A 124 3.19 30.00 -8.37
N TYR A 125 4.20 29.89 -7.53
CA TYR A 125 4.87 31.07 -6.97
C TYR A 125 5.57 31.90 -8.05
N ASP A 126 5.82 31.35 -9.24
CA ASP A 126 6.40 32.08 -10.35
C ASP A 126 5.40 33.06 -10.99
N GLU A 127 4.11 32.91 -10.73
CA GLU A 127 3.05 33.81 -11.19
C GLU A 127 2.80 34.96 -10.20
N LEU A 128 3.42 34.93 -9.06
CA LEU A 128 3.31 35.97 -8.06
C LEU A 128 4.42 37.01 -8.25
#